data_d8cd5974dad3a2b589ee7a99b104c6b5
#
_entry.id   d8cd5974dad3a2b589ee7a99b104c6b5
#
_cell.length_a   1.000
_cell.length_b   1.000
_cell.length_c   1.000
_cell.angle_alpha   90.00
_cell.angle_beta   90.00
_cell.angle_gamma   90.00
#
_symmetry.space_group_name_H-M   'P 1'
#
loop_
_entity.id
_entity.type
_entity.pdbx_description
1 polymer ?
#
loop_
_entity_poly.entity_id
_entity_poly.type
_entity_poly.pdbx_seq_one_letter_code
_entity_poly.pdbx_strand_id
1 'polypeptide(L)'
;MTRHFLRDDDVTPDEQAEILQLAAELKKDPFSRRPLEGPRGVAVIFDKNSTRTRFSFEVGIAQLGGHAVVVDGRSTQLGREETLQDTARVLSRYVDAIVWRTFGQVRLTAMASTATVPIVNALSDQFHPCQVLADLQTLVERKGSLPGLRMAYFGDGANNMAHSLMLGGVTAGIHVTVAAPEGFAPHPAVLADAQRRAESTGASVTITSDAVAAASGADVLVTDTWTSMGQEDDGLDRVRPFRPFQLNAELLAKADSDVVVLHCLPAHRGHEITDEVLDGPHSAVWDEAENRLHAQKALLVWLLERST
;
A
#
# COMPACT_ATOMS: atom_id res chain seq x y z
N MET A 1 10.74 -22.46 -2.04
CA MET A 1 9.41 -22.02 -2.55
C MET A 1 9.48 -20.57 -2.91
N THR A 2 8.90 -20.17 -4.04
CA THR A 2 8.84 -18.78 -4.46
C THR A 2 8.06 -17.93 -3.46
N ARG A 3 8.61 -16.79 -3.06
CA ARG A 3 7.94 -15.82 -2.19
C ARG A 3 7.14 -14.85 -3.04
N HIS A 4 5.93 -14.55 -2.60
CA HIS A 4 5.05 -13.55 -3.22
C HIS A 4 4.75 -12.45 -2.20
N PHE A 5 4.28 -11.30 -2.65
CA PHE A 5 3.80 -10.21 -1.80
C PHE A 5 2.44 -9.74 -2.30
N LEU A 6 1.39 -10.38 -1.81
CA LEU A 6 0.01 -10.19 -2.24
C LEU A 6 -0.80 -9.38 -1.22
N ARG A 7 -0.38 -9.46 0.06
CA ARG A 7 -0.97 -8.79 1.22
C ARG A 7 0.14 -8.27 2.12
N ASP A 8 -0.19 -7.33 2.98
CA ASP A 8 0.76 -6.71 3.91
C ASP A 8 1.28 -7.70 4.98
N ASP A 9 0.51 -8.73 5.32
CA ASP A 9 0.84 -9.77 6.29
C ASP A 9 1.53 -11.02 5.67
N ASP A 10 1.89 -10.98 4.38
CA ASP A 10 2.73 -12.02 3.74
C ASP A 10 4.19 -11.98 4.23
N VAL A 11 4.56 -10.94 4.94
CA VAL A 11 5.86 -10.77 5.58
C VAL A 11 5.73 -10.77 7.10
N THR A 12 6.75 -11.26 7.79
CA THR A 12 6.85 -11.15 9.24
C THR A 12 7.26 -9.73 9.66
N PRO A 13 7.14 -9.33 10.94
CA PRO A 13 7.65 -8.05 11.42
C PRO A 13 9.14 -7.82 11.09
N ASP A 14 9.97 -8.83 11.26
CA ASP A 14 11.42 -8.74 10.98
C ASP A 14 11.66 -8.58 9.46
N GLU A 15 10.94 -9.34 8.62
CA GLU A 15 11.05 -9.22 7.16
C GLU A 15 10.56 -7.85 6.66
N GLN A 16 9.51 -7.29 7.26
CA GLN A 16 9.04 -5.94 6.95
C GLN A 16 10.10 -4.90 7.33
N ALA A 17 10.73 -5.04 8.51
CA ALA A 17 11.82 -4.16 8.95
C ALA A 17 13.03 -4.24 8.01
N GLU A 18 13.41 -5.45 7.55
CA GLU A 18 14.47 -5.63 6.54
C GLU A 18 14.17 -4.90 5.23
N ILE A 19 12.92 -5.00 4.73
CA ILE A 19 12.49 -4.30 3.51
C ILE A 19 12.58 -2.78 3.69
N LEU A 20 12.14 -2.25 4.83
CA LEU A 20 12.21 -0.82 5.12
C LEU A 20 13.65 -0.32 5.26
N GLN A 21 14.53 -1.10 5.90
CA GLN A 21 15.95 -0.78 5.97
C GLN A 21 16.58 -0.73 4.57
N LEU A 22 16.31 -1.73 3.74
CA LEU A 22 16.78 -1.79 2.37
C LEU A 22 16.24 -0.62 1.52
N ALA A 23 15.00 -0.20 1.77
CA ALA A 23 14.42 0.98 1.11
C ALA A 23 15.17 2.26 1.47
N ALA A 24 15.55 2.43 2.75
CA ALA A 24 16.36 3.56 3.19
C ALA A 24 17.78 3.54 2.58
N GLU A 25 18.39 2.37 2.44
CA GLU A 25 19.69 2.20 1.76
C GLU A 25 19.60 2.59 0.28
N LEU A 26 18.57 2.07 -0.42
CA LEU A 26 18.33 2.35 -1.83
C LEU A 26 17.86 3.79 -2.11
N LYS A 27 17.34 4.50 -1.11
CA LYS A 27 17.07 5.94 -1.22
C LYS A 27 18.37 6.76 -1.19
N LYS A 28 19.34 6.37 -0.35
CA LYS A 28 20.65 7.03 -0.26
C LYS A 28 21.54 6.73 -1.46
N ASP A 29 21.56 5.47 -1.92
CA ASP A 29 22.32 5.04 -3.07
C ASP A 29 21.42 4.22 -4.02
N PRO A 30 20.74 4.89 -4.97
CA PRO A 30 19.73 4.27 -5.83
C PRO A 30 20.24 3.12 -6.72
N PHE A 31 21.54 3.00 -6.92
CA PHE A 31 22.18 2.02 -7.80
C PHE A 31 23.05 1.00 -7.07
N SER A 32 23.04 0.97 -5.75
CA SER A 32 23.85 0.07 -4.90
C SER A 32 23.49 -1.41 -5.05
N ARG A 33 22.26 -1.72 -5.49
CA ARG A 33 21.79 -3.08 -5.74
C ARG A 33 21.31 -3.22 -7.18
N ARG A 34 21.80 -4.24 -7.88
CA ARG A 34 21.46 -4.48 -9.28
C ARG A 34 21.08 -5.95 -9.56
N PRO A 35 20.09 -6.52 -8.82
CA PRO A 35 19.73 -7.93 -8.97
C PRO A 35 19.12 -8.27 -10.32
N LEU A 36 18.69 -7.25 -11.09
CA LEU A 36 18.11 -7.39 -12.41
C LEU A 36 19.10 -7.09 -13.56
N GLU A 37 20.38 -6.95 -13.25
CA GLU A 37 21.41 -6.69 -14.27
C GLU A 37 21.47 -7.84 -15.29
N GLY A 38 21.59 -7.48 -16.58
CA GLY A 38 21.65 -8.46 -17.66
C GLY A 38 21.04 -8.05 -18.99
N PRO A 39 20.01 -7.16 -19.16
CA PRO A 39 18.91 -6.74 -18.29
C PRO A 39 17.83 -7.83 -18.15
N ARG A 40 17.51 -8.22 -16.93
CA ARG A 40 16.41 -9.15 -16.64
C ARG A 40 15.06 -8.43 -16.74
N GLY A 41 14.03 -9.18 -17.18
CA GLY A 41 12.70 -8.63 -17.39
C GLY A 41 11.82 -8.71 -16.15
N VAL A 42 11.00 -7.67 -15.93
CA VAL A 42 9.90 -7.70 -14.95
C VAL A 42 8.62 -7.31 -15.69
N ALA A 43 7.60 -8.18 -15.63
CA ALA A 43 6.28 -7.85 -16.17
C ALA A 43 5.55 -6.90 -15.20
N VAL A 44 5.08 -5.75 -15.71
CA VAL A 44 4.29 -4.78 -14.94
C VAL A 44 2.93 -4.61 -15.60
N ILE A 45 1.91 -5.25 -15.05
CA ILE A 45 0.61 -5.41 -15.67
C ILE A 45 -0.42 -4.49 -14.99
N PHE A 46 -1.20 -3.77 -15.79
CA PHE A 46 -2.23 -2.86 -15.31
C PHE A 46 -3.60 -3.20 -15.88
N ASP A 47 -4.52 -3.64 -15.03
CA ASP A 47 -5.96 -3.72 -15.37
C ASP A 47 -6.68 -2.39 -15.05
N LYS A 48 -6.10 -1.58 -14.17
CA LYS A 48 -6.55 -0.23 -13.80
C LYS A 48 -5.45 0.80 -14.10
N ASN A 49 -5.85 1.97 -14.56
CA ASN A 49 -4.91 3.07 -14.83
C ASN A 49 -4.16 3.48 -13.56
N SER A 50 -2.89 3.84 -13.71
CA SER A 50 -2.07 4.40 -12.63
C SER A 50 -0.86 5.13 -13.18
N THR A 51 -0.69 6.39 -12.78
CA THR A 51 0.50 7.16 -13.11
C THR A 51 1.64 6.83 -12.16
N ARG A 52 1.43 7.02 -10.86
CA ARG A 52 2.46 6.84 -9.83
C ARG A 52 3.03 5.43 -9.78
N THR A 53 2.18 4.41 -9.74
CA THR A 53 2.61 3.01 -9.71
C THR A 53 3.40 2.63 -10.97
N ARG A 54 2.98 3.15 -12.14
CA ARG A 54 3.67 2.89 -13.41
C ARG A 54 5.07 3.47 -13.36
N PHE A 55 5.22 4.77 -13.09
CA PHE A 55 6.51 5.44 -13.06
C PHE A 55 7.44 4.86 -11.98
N SER A 56 6.94 4.60 -10.77
CA SER A 56 7.77 4.11 -9.67
C SER A 56 8.30 2.70 -9.93
N PHE A 57 7.52 1.79 -10.51
CA PHE A 57 8.04 0.46 -10.90
C PHE A 57 8.95 0.54 -12.11
N GLU A 58 8.58 1.26 -13.17
CA GLU A 58 9.36 1.34 -14.39
C GLU A 58 10.75 1.94 -14.13
N VAL A 59 10.81 3.08 -13.44
CA VAL A 59 12.07 3.72 -13.03
C VAL A 59 12.84 2.85 -12.04
N GLY A 60 12.15 2.28 -11.04
CA GLY A 60 12.78 1.42 -10.04
C GLY A 60 13.44 0.17 -10.62
N ILE A 61 12.78 -0.51 -11.56
CA ILE A 61 13.32 -1.68 -12.26
C ILE A 61 14.55 -1.30 -13.08
N ALA A 62 14.51 -0.15 -13.77
CA ALA A 62 15.67 0.36 -14.52
C ALA A 62 16.85 0.66 -13.60
N GLN A 63 16.62 1.27 -12.43
CA GLN A 63 17.66 1.51 -11.43
C GLN A 63 18.28 0.22 -10.89
N LEU A 64 17.48 -0.87 -10.78
CA LEU A 64 17.95 -2.20 -10.37
C LEU A 64 18.68 -2.95 -11.50
N GLY A 65 18.86 -2.34 -12.68
CA GLY A 65 19.57 -2.90 -13.84
C GLY A 65 18.69 -3.73 -14.78
N GLY A 66 17.39 -3.72 -14.58
CA GLY A 66 16.41 -4.51 -15.33
C GLY A 66 15.67 -3.75 -16.42
N HIS A 67 14.74 -4.46 -17.04
CA HIS A 67 13.80 -3.94 -18.03
C HIS A 67 12.35 -4.20 -17.60
N ALA A 68 11.55 -3.15 -17.52
CA ALA A 68 10.12 -3.25 -17.25
C ALA A 68 9.36 -3.51 -18.55
N VAL A 69 8.65 -4.64 -18.61
CA VAL A 69 7.68 -4.93 -19.68
C VAL A 69 6.31 -4.46 -19.19
N VAL A 70 5.97 -3.21 -19.52
CA VAL A 70 4.72 -2.60 -19.07
C VAL A 70 3.58 -2.94 -20.01
N VAL A 71 2.51 -3.52 -19.47
CA VAL A 71 1.40 -4.08 -20.25
C VAL A 71 0.07 -3.55 -19.71
N ASP A 72 -0.82 -3.11 -20.63
CA ASP A 72 -2.25 -2.92 -20.34
C ASP A 72 -2.94 -4.29 -20.38
N GLY A 73 -3.41 -4.77 -19.23
CA GLY A 73 -4.08 -6.08 -19.12
C GLY A 73 -5.31 -6.21 -20.02
N ARG A 74 -5.97 -5.09 -20.35
CA ARG A 74 -7.12 -5.05 -21.26
C ARG A 74 -6.74 -5.38 -22.71
N SER A 75 -5.49 -5.19 -23.08
CA SER A 75 -4.94 -5.48 -24.42
C SER A 75 -4.35 -6.89 -24.53
N THR A 76 -4.45 -7.71 -23.48
CA THR A 76 -3.90 -9.07 -23.42
C THR A 76 -5.00 -10.14 -23.33
N GLN A 77 -4.60 -11.40 -23.43
CA GLN A 77 -5.49 -12.56 -23.23
C GLN A 77 -5.72 -12.91 -21.74
N LEU A 78 -5.15 -12.14 -20.81
CA LEU A 78 -5.16 -12.36 -19.37
C LEU A 78 -6.57 -12.57 -18.80
N GLY A 79 -6.87 -13.83 -18.42
CA GLY A 79 -8.15 -14.19 -17.80
C GLY A 79 -9.36 -14.12 -18.72
N ARG A 80 -9.16 -14.13 -20.05
CA ARG A 80 -10.23 -14.21 -21.04
C ARG A 80 -10.33 -15.61 -21.63
N GLU A 81 -9.43 -15.96 -22.55
CA GLU A 81 -9.36 -17.27 -23.20
C GLU A 81 -8.30 -18.17 -22.56
N GLU A 82 -7.29 -17.57 -21.89
CA GLU A 82 -6.24 -18.25 -21.17
C GLU A 82 -6.46 -18.14 -19.66
N THR A 83 -6.21 -19.24 -18.94
CA THR A 83 -6.29 -19.22 -17.47
C THR A 83 -5.16 -18.40 -16.86
N LEU A 84 -5.39 -17.79 -15.70
CA LEU A 84 -4.35 -17.05 -14.97
C LEU A 84 -3.16 -17.94 -14.59
N GLN A 85 -3.42 -19.23 -14.33
CA GLN A 85 -2.40 -20.23 -14.04
C GLN A 85 -1.52 -20.51 -15.27
N ASP A 86 -2.08 -20.59 -16.47
CA ASP A 86 -1.31 -20.83 -17.69
C ASP A 86 -0.49 -19.59 -18.05
N THR A 87 -1.09 -18.41 -17.96
CA THR A 87 -0.35 -17.15 -18.09
C THR A 87 0.81 -17.07 -17.10
N ALA A 88 0.60 -17.45 -15.84
CA ALA A 88 1.67 -17.47 -14.84
C ALA A 88 2.81 -18.41 -15.21
N ARG A 89 2.50 -19.63 -15.72
CA ARG A 89 3.51 -20.61 -16.19
C ARG A 89 4.33 -20.07 -17.35
N VAL A 90 3.68 -19.40 -18.30
CA VAL A 90 4.35 -18.79 -19.47
C VAL A 90 5.22 -17.63 -19.04
N LEU A 91 4.66 -16.65 -18.30
CA LEU A 91 5.39 -15.46 -17.87
C LEU A 91 6.58 -15.82 -16.97
N SER A 92 6.45 -16.83 -16.10
CA SER A 92 7.56 -17.30 -15.26
C SER A 92 8.77 -17.82 -16.05
N ARG A 93 8.64 -18.02 -17.37
CA ARG A 93 9.75 -18.41 -18.26
C ARG A 93 10.37 -17.24 -19.00
N TYR A 94 9.72 -16.07 -18.95
CA TYR A 94 10.12 -14.87 -19.69
C TYR A 94 10.68 -13.77 -18.79
N VAL A 95 10.20 -13.71 -17.52
CA VAL A 95 10.51 -12.63 -16.60
C VAL A 95 10.92 -13.16 -15.23
N ASP A 96 11.62 -12.34 -14.45
CA ASP A 96 12.11 -12.69 -13.11
C ASP A 96 11.14 -12.28 -11.99
N ALA A 97 10.16 -11.41 -12.27
CA ALA A 97 9.07 -11.07 -11.36
C ALA A 97 7.85 -10.57 -12.15
N ILE A 98 6.66 -10.65 -11.53
CA ILE A 98 5.41 -10.13 -12.08
C ILE A 98 4.82 -9.15 -11.06
N VAL A 99 4.65 -7.91 -11.46
CA VAL A 99 3.95 -6.85 -10.72
C VAL A 99 2.58 -6.68 -11.36
N TRP A 100 1.51 -6.79 -10.57
CA TRP A 100 0.17 -6.71 -11.13
C TRP A 100 -0.73 -5.78 -10.31
N ARG A 101 -1.30 -4.77 -10.99
CA ARG A 101 -2.38 -3.93 -10.47
C ARG A 101 -3.69 -4.40 -11.11
N THR A 102 -4.57 -5.01 -10.29
CA THR A 102 -5.78 -5.68 -10.79
C THR A 102 -7.02 -5.31 -9.95
N PHE A 103 -8.08 -6.06 -10.13
CA PHE A 103 -9.33 -5.95 -9.37
C PHE A 103 -9.32 -6.94 -8.19
N GLY A 104 -10.08 -8.02 -8.27
CA GLY A 104 -10.24 -8.97 -7.17
C GLY A 104 -8.94 -9.66 -6.74
N GLN A 105 -8.72 -9.74 -5.44
CA GLN A 105 -7.56 -10.41 -4.81
C GLN A 105 -7.41 -11.87 -5.25
N VAL A 106 -8.51 -12.56 -5.51
CA VAL A 106 -8.52 -13.95 -6.00
C VAL A 106 -7.73 -14.13 -7.29
N ARG A 107 -7.64 -13.10 -8.14
CA ARG A 107 -6.84 -13.15 -9.38
C ARG A 107 -5.35 -13.25 -9.09
N LEU A 108 -4.87 -12.47 -8.13
CA LEU A 108 -3.47 -12.51 -7.66
C LEU A 108 -3.14 -13.87 -7.05
N THR A 109 -4.01 -14.39 -6.19
CA THR A 109 -3.85 -15.72 -5.58
C THR A 109 -3.82 -16.82 -6.64
N ALA A 110 -4.70 -16.75 -7.65
CA ALA A 110 -4.73 -17.72 -8.75
C ALA A 110 -3.43 -17.69 -9.58
N MET A 111 -2.90 -16.50 -9.89
CA MET A 111 -1.62 -16.36 -10.59
C MET A 111 -0.45 -16.88 -9.73
N ALA A 112 -0.40 -16.52 -8.46
CA ALA A 112 0.65 -16.94 -7.54
C ALA A 112 0.69 -18.45 -7.31
N SER A 113 -0.46 -19.14 -7.42
CA SER A 113 -0.54 -20.60 -7.18
C SER A 113 0.32 -21.47 -8.13
N THR A 114 0.73 -20.91 -9.27
CA THR A 114 1.52 -21.65 -10.29
C THR A 114 2.75 -20.87 -10.77
N ALA A 115 2.91 -19.62 -10.38
CA ALA A 115 4.08 -18.83 -10.71
C ALA A 115 5.33 -19.38 -10.01
N THR A 116 6.44 -19.45 -10.75
CA THR A 116 7.76 -19.82 -10.22
C THR A 116 8.66 -18.59 -10.03
N VAL A 117 8.12 -17.40 -10.24
CA VAL A 117 8.74 -16.10 -9.97
C VAL A 117 7.88 -15.29 -9.01
N PRO A 118 8.42 -14.32 -8.27
CA PRO A 118 7.65 -13.46 -7.38
C PRO A 118 6.46 -12.78 -8.05
N ILE A 119 5.31 -12.83 -7.38
CA ILE A 119 4.14 -11.99 -7.71
C ILE A 119 4.04 -10.87 -6.69
N VAL A 120 3.92 -9.63 -7.18
CA VAL A 120 3.76 -8.43 -6.37
C VAL A 120 2.39 -7.81 -6.64
N ASN A 121 1.60 -7.64 -5.58
CA ASN A 121 0.34 -6.89 -5.62
C ASN A 121 0.64 -5.38 -5.64
N ALA A 122 0.55 -4.76 -6.81
CA ALA A 122 0.70 -3.31 -6.95
C ALA A 122 -0.55 -2.52 -6.53
N LEU A 123 -1.68 -3.14 -6.49
CA LEU A 123 -2.99 -2.78 -5.92
C LEU A 123 -4.03 -3.82 -6.34
N SER A 124 -4.89 -4.21 -5.42
CA SER A 124 -6.16 -4.89 -5.69
C SER A 124 -7.33 -4.11 -5.06
N ASP A 125 -8.56 -4.60 -5.24
CA ASP A 125 -9.73 -4.00 -4.59
C ASP A 125 -9.68 -4.14 -3.06
N GLN A 126 -8.93 -5.11 -2.55
CA GLN A 126 -8.85 -5.41 -1.12
C GLN A 126 -7.58 -4.90 -0.44
N PHE A 127 -6.45 -4.74 -1.18
CA PHE A 127 -5.17 -4.37 -0.58
C PHE A 127 -4.33 -3.47 -1.49
N HIS A 128 -3.51 -2.61 -0.86
CA HIS A 128 -2.49 -1.79 -1.52
C HIS A 128 -1.14 -1.88 -0.78
N PRO A 129 -0.55 -3.08 -0.67
CA PRO A 129 0.58 -3.32 0.24
C PRO A 129 1.84 -2.54 -0.14
N CYS A 130 2.08 -2.29 -1.43
CA CYS A 130 3.20 -1.45 -1.87
C CYS A 130 3.08 0.02 -1.43
N GLN A 131 1.86 0.51 -1.19
CA GLN A 131 1.64 1.85 -0.64
C GLN A 131 2.04 1.87 0.83
N VAL A 132 1.55 0.91 1.61
CA VAL A 132 1.80 0.88 3.05
C VAL A 132 3.29 0.72 3.37
N LEU A 133 4.07 0.00 2.56
CA LEU A 133 5.54 -0.01 2.70
C LEU A 133 6.14 1.41 2.55
N ALA A 134 5.62 2.22 1.64
CA ALA A 134 6.09 3.61 1.48
C ALA A 134 5.63 4.51 2.62
N ASP A 135 4.40 4.31 3.12
CA ASP A 135 3.88 5.01 4.29
C ASP A 135 4.77 4.75 5.51
N LEU A 136 5.06 3.47 5.77
CA LEU A 136 5.94 3.05 6.87
C LEU A 136 7.37 3.58 6.73
N GLN A 137 7.96 3.57 5.52
CA GLN A 137 9.26 4.18 5.26
C GLN A 137 9.23 5.68 5.59
N THR A 138 8.18 6.39 5.18
CA THR A 138 8.01 7.83 5.47
C THR A 138 7.91 8.07 6.97
N LEU A 139 7.20 7.21 7.69
CA LEU A 139 7.09 7.30 9.14
C LEU A 139 8.43 7.02 9.83
N VAL A 140 9.22 6.06 9.37
CA VAL A 140 10.60 5.85 9.89
C VAL A 140 11.44 7.11 9.69
N GLU A 141 11.35 7.74 8.53
CA GLU A 141 12.10 8.98 8.23
C GLU A 141 11.66 10.17 9.10
N ARG A 142 10.36 10.28 9.41
CA ARG A 142 9.78 11.41 10.15
C ARG A 142 9.77 11.22 11.67
N LYS A 143 9.58 9.98 12.15
CA LYS A 143 9.40 9.64 13.57
C LYS A 143 10.57 8.83 14.15
N GLY A 144 11.42 8.24 13.31
CA GLY A 144 12.57 7.43 13.73
C GLY A 144 12.24 6.00 14.12
N SER A 145 11.06 5.72 14.68
CA SER A 145 10.61 4.41 15.11
C SER A 145 9.13 4.21 14.83
N LEU A 146 8.72 2.98 14.50
CA LEU A 146 7.33 2.64 14.23
C LEU A 146 6.58 2.05 15.43
N PRO A 147 7.16 1.12 16.22
CA PRO A 147 6.45 0.48 17.31
C PRO A 147 5.93 1.50 18.34
N GLY A 148 4.66 1.35 18.70
CA GLY A 148 3.97 2.18 19.67
C GLY A 148 3.36 3.47 19.12
N LEU A 149 3.62 3.84 17.84
CA LEU A 149 2.92 4.96 17.20
C LEU A 149 1.41 4.70 17.17
N ARG A 150 0.64 5.78 17.25
CA ARG A 150 -0.82 5.75 17.10
C ARG A 150 -1.20 6.35 15.76
N MET A 151 -1.70 5.52 14.85
CA MET A 151 -2.15 5.90 13.51
C MET A 151 -3.68 5.92 13.49
N ALA A 152 -4.28 6.97 12.97
CA ALA A 152 -5.70 7.07 12.71
C ALA A 152 -5.95 7.24 11.20
N TYR A 153 -6.72 6.32 10.61
CA TYR A 153 -7.23 6.41 9.25
C TYR A 153 -8.65 6.97 9.26
N PHE A 154 -8.97 7.87 8.33
CA PHE A 154 -10.27 8.53 8.21
C PHE A 154 -10.86 8.34 6.82
N GLY A 155 -12.06 7.78 6.73
CA GLY A 155 -12.76 7.60 5.46
C GLY A 155 -13.45 6.25 5.31
N ASP A 156 -13.42 5.66 4.11
CA ASP A 156 -14.01 4.36 3.83
C ASP A 156 -13.17 3.24 4.45
N GLY A 157 -13.64 2.71 5.59
CA GLY A 157 -12.97 1.59 6.27
C GLY A 157 -13.03 0.27 5.49
N ALA A 158 -13.89 0.17 4.50
CA ALA A 158 -14.01 -1.03 3.66
C ALA A 158 -13.08 -0.99 2.42
N ASN A 159 -12.32 0.10 2.23
CA ASN A 159 -11.42 0.23 1.10
C ASN A 159 -10.08 -0.51 1.31
N ASN A 160 -9.31 -0.65 0.24
CA ASN A 160 -8.03 -1.35 0.26
C ASN A 160 -6.95 -0.67 1.10
N MET A 161 -6.97 0.67 1.24
CA MET A 161 -6.00 1.38 2.08
C MET A 161 -6.24 1.11 3.56
N ALA A 162 -7.50 1.18 4.02
CA ALA A 162 -7.86 0.85 5.41
C ALA A 162 -7.43 -0.59 5.75
N HIS A 163 -7.68 -1.55 4.86
CA HIS A 163 -7.29 -2.95 5.03
C HIS A 163 -5.76 -3.12 5.13
N SER A 164 -5.02 -2.51 4.19
CA SER A 164 -3.57 -2.59 4.17
C SER A 164 -2.93 -1.86 5.35
N LEU A 165 -3.43 -0.69 5.73
CA LEU A 165 -2.93 0.04 6.91
C LEU A 165 -3.14 -0.74 8.20
N MET A 166 -4.29 -1.44 8.36
CA MET A 166 -4.49 -2.31 9.52
C MET A 166 -3.43 -3.43 9.56
N LEU A 167 -3.25 -4.19 8.47
CA LEU A 167 -2.33 -5.32 8.44
C LEU A 167 -0.85 -4.87 8.51
N GLY A 168 -0.44 -3.94 7.66
CA GLY A 168 0.93 -3.46 7.59
C GLY A 168 1.33 -2.64 8.82
N GLY A 169 0.42 -1.82 9.35
CA GLY A 169 0.65 -1.04 10.56
C GLY A 169 0.84 -1.90 11.79
N VAL A 170 -0.04 -2.88 12.04
CA VAL A 170 0.14 -3.77 13.20
C VAL A 170 1.36 -4.70 13.04
N THR A 171 1.73 -5.05 11.81
CA THR A 171 2.98 -5.80 11.55
C THR A 171 4.20 -4.97 11.96
N ALA A 172 4.14 -3.64 11.78
CA ALA A 172 5.17 -2.70 12.23
C ALA A 172 5.08 -2.31 13.73
N GLY A 173 4.13 -2.88 14.49
CA GLY A 173 3.93 -2.54 15.90
C GLY A 173 3.16 -1.24 16.15
N ILE A 174 2.46 -0.70 15.14
CA ILE A 174 1.67 0.54 15.22
C ILE A 174 0.25 0.21 15.72
N HIS A 175 -0.26 1.03 16.65
CA HIS A 175 -1.67 0.98 17.03
C HIS A 175 -2.50 1.69 15.96
N VAL A 176 -3.41 0.96 15.29
CA VAL A 176 -4.19 1.48 14.16
C VAL A 176 -5.65 1.69 14.58
N THR A 177 -6.15 2.90 14.39
CA THR A 177 -7.57 3.23 14.54
C THR A 177 -8.17 3.54 13.17
N VAL A 178 -9.23 2.85 12.78
CA VAL A 178 -10.00 3.16 11.57
C VAL A 178 -11.27 3.89 11.97
N ALA A 179 -11.36 5.16 11.60
CA ALA A 179 -12.53 6.01 11.80
C ALA A 179 -13.34 6.06 10.50
N ALA A 180 -14.52 5.43 10.51
CA ALA A 180 -15.37 5.29 9.34
C ALA A 180 -16.85 5.50 9.68
N PRO A 181 -17.70 6.00 8.76
CA PRO A 181 -19.13 6.07 8.95
C PRO A 181 -19.77 4.69 9.14
N GLU A 182 -20.95 4.65 9.75
CA GLU A 182 -21.75 3.43 9.80
C GLU A 182 -22.00 2.88 8.38
N GLY A 183 -21.87 1.55 8.22
CA GLY A 183 -21.99 0.87 6.92
C GLY A 183 -20.70 0.80 6.10
N PHE A 184 -19.63 1.48 6.54
CA PHE A 184 -18.31 1.49 5.86
C PHE A 184 -17.21 0.90 6.75
N ALA A 185 -17.55 -0.08 7.58
CA ALA A 185 -16.58 -0.79 8.43
C ALA A 185 -15.67 -1.72 7.59
N PRO A 186 -14.45 -1.99 8.06
CA PRO A 186 -13.55 -2.95 7.42
C PRO A 186 -14.16 -4.35 7.28
N HIS A 187 -13.68 -5.09 6.28
CA HIS A 187 -14.10 -6.49 6.11
C HIS A 187 -13.76 -7.32 7.36
N PRO A 188 -14.73 -8.06 7.95
CA PRO A 188 -14.52 -8.75 9.22
C PRO A 188 -13.35 -9.73 9.24
N ALA A 189 -13.09 -10.44 8.14
CA ALA A 189 -11.96 -11.36 8.06
C ALA A 189 -10.61 -10.63 8.09
N VAL A 190 -10.50 -9.46 7.44
CA VAL A 190 -9.28 -8.65 7.47
C VAL A 190 -9.04 -8.06 8.86
N LEU A 191 -10.11 -7.60 9.51
CA LEU A 191 -10.03 -7.12 10.90
C LEU A 191 -9.54 -8.23 11.84
N ALA A 192 -10.08 -9.46 11.71
CA ALA A 192 -9.65 -10.60 12.53
C ALA A 192 -8.19 -10.98 12.25
N ASP A 193 -7.73 -10.92 10.99
CA ASP A 193 -6.33 -11.16 10.63
C ASP A 193 -5.41 -10.10 11.28
N ALA A 194 -5.79 -8.82 11.20
CA ALA A 194 -5.03 -7.72 11.80
C ALA A 194 -4.98 -7.83 13.33
N GLN A 195 -6.07 -8.20 13.99
CA GLN A 195 -6.11 -8.41 15.44
C GLN A 195 -5.18 -9.55 15.88
N ARG A 196 -5.18 -10.68 15.16
CA ARG A 196 -4.23 -11.79 15.44
C ARG A 196 -2.78 -11.37 15.25
N ARG A 197 -2.48 -10.58 14.22
CA ARG A 197 -1.14 -10.05 14.00
C ARG A 197 -0.73 -9.10 15.12
N ALA A 198 -1.63 -8.23 15.56
CA ALA A 198 -1.41 -7.26 16.63
C ALA A 198 -1.03 -7.93 17.96
N GLU A 199 -1.60 -9.10 18.28
CA GLU A 199 -1.23 -9.88 19.49
C GLU A 199 0.27 -10.23 19.51
N SER A 200 0.86 -10.51 18.34
CA SER A 200 2.28 -10.89 18.23
C SER A 200 3.25 -9.71 18.27
N THR A 201 2.78 -8.49 18.02
CA THR A 201 3.61 -7.27 17.93
C THR A 201 3.39 -6.30 19.09
N GLY A 202 2.40 -6.57 19.97
CA GLY A 202 1.98 -5.64 21.02
C GLY A 202 1.18 -4.43 20.52
N ALA A 203 0.80 -4.43 19.24
CA ALA A 203 -0.04 -3.41 18.62
C ALA A 203 -1.54 -3.61 18.95
N SER A 204 -2.39 -2.77 18.39
CA SER A 204 -3.86 -2.91 18.49
C SER A 204 -4.56 -2.37 17.23
N VAL A 205 -5.77 -2.88 16.97
CA VAL A 205 -6.68 -2.32 15.96
C VAL A 205 -7.99 -1.93 16.62
N THR A 206 -8.41 -0.69 16.37
CA THR A 206 -9.69 -0.14 16.86
C THR A 206 -10.52 0.37 15.69
N ILE A 207 -11.82 0.12 15.71
CA ILE A 207 -12.78 0.66 14.75
C ILE A 207 -13.73 1.59 15.49
N THR A 208 -13.95 2.79 14.93
CA THR A 208 -14.85 3.79 15.55
C THR A 208 -15.58 4.61 14.49
N SER A 209 -16.72 5.17 14.86
CA SER A 209 -17.40 6.20 14.08
C SER A 209 -17.16 7.62 14.63
N ASP A 210 -16.32 7.76 15.67
CA ASP A 210 -15.95 9.04 16.27
C ASP A 210 -14.58 9.50 15.73
N ALA A 211 -14.61 10.40 14.74
CA ALA A 211 -13.40 10.94 14.12
C ALA A 211 -12.56 11.77 15.12
N VAL A 212 -13.20 12.47 16.06
CA VAL A 212 -12.47 13.30 17.04
C VAL A 212 -11.75 12.41 18.04
N ALA A 213 -12.40 11.36 18.53
CA ALA A 213 -11.76 10.40 19.42
C ALA A 213 -10.58 9.69 18.75
N ALA A 214 -10.72 9.33 17.44
CA ALA A 214 -9.65 8.71 16.67
C ALA A 214 -8.44 9.63 16.46
N ALA A 215 -8.66 10.92 16.22
CA ALA A 215 -7.59 11.90 16.04
C ALA A 215 -6.89 12.27 17.35
N SER A 216 -7.56 12.11 18.49
CA SER A 216 -7.05 12.60 19.78
C SER A 216 -5.70 12.00 20.15
N GLY A 217 -4.65 12.84 20.08
CA GLY A 217 -3.26 12.50 20.36
C GLY A 217 -2.69 11.44 19.41
N ALA A 218 -3.20 11.28 18.19
CA ALA A 218 -2.62 10.43 17.18
C ALA A 218 -1.29 11.00 16.67
N ASP A 219 -0.29 10.13 16.47
CA ASP A 219 1.01 10.47 15.90
C ASP A 219 0.96 10.57 14.37
N VAL A 220 -0.02 9.89 13.75
CA VAL A 220 -0.20 9.81 12.31
C VAL A 220 -1.68 9.91 11.95
N LEU A 221 -2.02 10.81 11.04
CA LEU A 221 -3.34 10.90 10.43
C LEU A 221 -3.26 10.51 8.96
N VAL A 222 -4.09 9.59 8.54
CA VAL A 222 -4.11 9.08 7.16
C VAL A 222 -5.52 9.19 6.60
N THR A 223 -5.65 9.61 5.37
CA THR A 223 -6.91 9.53 4.62
C THR A 223 -6.68 9.09 3.19
N ASP A 224 -7.73 8.68 2.53
CA ASP A 224 -7.77 8.35 1.11
C ASP A 224 -9.09 8.85 0.50
N THR A 225 -9.16 8.88 -0.81
CA THR A 225 -10.37 9.28 -1.54
C THR A 225 -11.60 8.51 -1.04
N TRP A 226 -12.71 9.21 -0.83
CA TRP A 226 -13.98 8.60 -0.39
C TRP A 226 -14.61 7.74 -1.47
N THR A 227 -14.30 8.02 -2.74
CA THR A 227 -14.77 7.27 -3.88
C THR A 227 -13.57 6.67 -4.60
N SER A 228 -13.35 5.37 -4.43
CA SER A 228 -12.26 4.67 -5.11
C SER A 228 -12.55 4.50 -6.60
N MET A 229 -11.50 4.35 -7.42
CA MET A 229 -11.63 4.12 -8.85
C MET A 229 -12.50 2.88 -9.14
N GLY A 230 -13.58 3.08 -9.89
CA GLY A 230 -14.57 2.07 -10.24
C GLY A 230 -15.78 2.02 -9.31
N GLN A 231 -15.90 2.98 -8.37
CA GLN A 231 -17.05 3.15 -7.48
C GLN A 231 -17.83 4.44 -7.78
N GLU A 232 -17.47 5.16 -8.83
CA GLU A 232 -18.04 6.47 -9.17
C GLU A 232 -19.56 6.41 -9.40
N ASP A 233 -20.07 5.26 -9.88
CA ASP A 233 -21.47 5.03 -10.21
C ASP A 233 -22.11 3.89 -9.39
N ASP A 234 -21.64 3.61 -8.17
CA ASP A 234 -22.18 2.54 -7.31
C ASP A 234 -23.54 2.92 -6.65
N GLY A 235 -24.00 4.14 -6.88
CA GLY A 235 -25.28 4.65 -6.38
C GLY A 235 -25.27 5.07 -4.91
N LEU A 236 -24.11 5.04 -4.24
CA LEU A 236 -23.95 5.47 -2.86
C LEU A 236 -23.61 6.96 -2.76
N ASP A 237 -24.22 7.64 -1.80
CA ASP A 237 -23.76 8.99 -1.41
C ASP A 237 -22.46 8.84 -0.59
N ARG A 238 -21.33 9.09 -1.24
CA ARG A 238 -20.00 9.02 -0.62
C ARG A 238 -19.48 10.39 -0.14
N VAL A 239 -20.29 11.43 -0.17
CA VAL A 239 -19.89 12.76 0.32
C VAL A 239 -20.50 13.05 1.69
N ARG A 240 -21.82 12.92 1.80
CA ARG A 240 -22.53 13.30 3.03
C ARG A 240 -22.13 12.49 4.26
N PRO A 241 -22.06 11.14 4.24
CA PRO A 241 -21.67 10.37 5.41
C PRO A 241 -20.19 10.56 5.79
N PHE A 242 -19.33 10.90 4.82
CA PHE A 242 -17.88 11.04 5.06
C PHE A 242 -17.45 12.44 5.51
N ARG A 243 -18.29 13.48 5.40
CA ARG A 243 -17.95 14.84 5.83
C ARG A 243 -17.38 14.94 7.25
N PRO A 244 -17.89 14.21 8.28
CA PRO A 244 -17.33 14.27 9.63
C PRO A 244 -15.89 13.70 9.74
N PHE A 245 -15.45 12.97 8.71
CA PHE A 245 -14.14 12.31 8.64
C PHE A 245 -13.12 13.07 7.76
N GLN A 246 -13.46 14.28 7.32
CA GLN A 246 -12.54 15.11 6.54
C GLN A 246 -11.33 15.51 7.39
N LEU A 247 -10.12 15.29 6.88
CA LEU A 247 -8.90 15.85 7.47
C LEU A 247 -8.84 17.36 7.19
N ASN A 248 -9.21 18.13 8.18
CA ASN A 248 -9.18 19.59 8.19
C ASN A 248 -8.41 20.11 9.41
N ALA A 249 -8.22 21.41 9.51
CA ALA A 249 -7.48 22.03 10.61
C ALA A 249 -8.04 21.72 12.00
N GLU A 250 -9.36 21.57 12.15
CA GLU A 250 -10.00 21.27 13.43
C GLU A 250 -9.66 19.86 13.90
N LEU A 251 -9.68 18.88 12.98
CA LEU A 251 -9.35 17.50 13.27
C LEU A 251 -7.83 17.34 13.49
N LEU A 252 -7.01 18.00 12.67
CA LEU A 252 -5.55 18.04 12.82
C LEU A 252 -5.14 18.58 14.20
N ALA A 253 -5.82 19.60 14.71
CA ALA A 253 -5.54 20.19 16.01
C ALA A 253 -5.83 19.26 17.22
N LYS A 254 -6.45 18.10 17.02
CA LYS A 254 -6.69 17.06 18.06
C LYS A 254 -5.53 16.09 18.18
N ALA A 255 -4.73 15.97 17.13
CA ALA A 255 -3.60 15.05 17.07
C ALA A 255 -2.42 15.54 17.92
N ASP A 256 -1.36 14.75 17.96
CA ASP A 256 -0.12 15.14 18.61
C ASP A 256 0.51 16.36 17.91
N SER A 257 1.29 17.16 18.64
CA SER A 257 1.89 18.40 18.12
C SER A 257 2.90 18.16 16.98
N ASP A 258 3.51 16.99 16.90
CA ASP A 258 4.42 16.57 15.84
C ASP A 258 3.81 15.55 14.87
N VAL A 259 2.48 15.52 14.79
CA VAL A 259 1.71 14.63 13.92
C VAL A 259 2.20 14.66 12.46
N VAL A 260 2.18 13.48 11.82
CA VAL A 260 2.45 13.33 10.39
C VAL A 260 1.15 13.04 9.65
N VAL A 261 0.89 13.75 8.55
CA VAL A 261 -0.27 13.54 7.68
C VAL A 261 0.18 12.80 6.42
N LEU A 262 -0.52 11.71 6.08
CA LEU A 262 -0.31 10.89 4.89
C LEU A 262 -1.56 10.83 4.01
N HIS A 263 -1.35 10.69 2.70
CA HIS A 263 -2.37 10.48 1.69
C HIS A 263 -1.77 9.85 0.43
N CYS A 264 -2.23 8.68 0.06
CA CYS A 264 -1.65 7.90 -1.06
C CYS A 264 -1.81 8.54 -2.46
N LEU A 265 -2.56 9.65 -2.58
CA LEU A 265 -2.87 10.38 -3.81
C LEU A 265 -3.58 9.49 -4.90
N PRO A 266 -4.46 10.10 -5.74
CA PRO A 266 -4.77 11.53 -5.84
C PRO A 266 -5.65 12.03 -4.70
N ALA A 267 -5.46 13.25 -4.23
CA ALA A 267 -6.32 13.89 -3.24
C ALA A 267 -7.43 14.70 -3.92
N HIS A 268 -8.67 14.59 -3.42
CA HIS A 268 -9.78 15.44 -3.81
C HIS A 268 -9.90 16.59 -2.78
N ARG A 269 -9.15 17.66 -3.02
CA ARG A 269 -9.06 18.82 -2.16
C ARG A 269 -10.43 19.40 -1.83
N GLY A 270 -10.71 19.63 -0.54
CA GLY A 270 -12.02 20.06 -0.05
C GLY A 270 -13.03 18.90 0.15
N HIS A 271 -12.68 17.68 -0.22
CA HIS A 271 -13.43 16.47 0.10
C HIS A 271 -12.82 15.77 1.33
N GLU A 272 -11.98 14.73 1.14
CA GLU A 272 -11.38 13.97 2.24
C GLU A 272 -10.28 14.73 2.99
N ILE A 273 -9.65 15.71 2.34
CA ILE A 273 -8.59 16.53 2.92
C ILE A 273 -8.69 17.97 2.43
N THR A 274 -8.43 18.94 3.31
CA THR A 274 -8.38 20.36 2.92
C THR A 274 -7.01 20.73 2.37
N ASP A 275 -6.95 21.81 1.55
CA ASP A 275 -5.68 22.34 1.02
C ASP A 275 -4.72 22.71 2.13
N GLU A 276 -5.20 23.34 3.19
CA GLU A 276 -4.42 23.77 4.34
C GLU A 276 -3.70 22.58 5.02
N VAL A 277 -4.36 21.41 5.12
CA VAL A 277 -3.76 20.22 5.72
C VAL A 277 -2.83 19.54 4.74
N LEU A 278 -3.25 19.38 3.47
CA LEU A 278 -2.46 18.70 2.45
C LEU A 278 -1.14 19.39 2.13
N ASP A 279 -1.14 20.73 2.10
CA ASP A 279 0.04 21.54 1.81
C ASP A 279 0.69 22.11 3.08
N GLY A 280 0.16 21.75 4.27
CA GLY A 280 0.63 22.24 5.56
C GLY A 280 1.92 21.59 6.05
N PRO A 281 2.50 22.10 7.15
CA PRO A 281 3.80 21.66 7.66
C PRO A 281 3.82 20.23 8.21
N HIS A 282 2.68 19.67 8.54
CA HIS A 282 2.54 18.28 9.02
C HIS A 282 2.40 17.27 7.88
N SER A 283 2.20 17.73 6.66
CA SER A 283 2.04 16.86 5.48
C SER A 283 3.38 16.23 5.08
N ALA A 284 3.37 14.92 4.93
CA ALA A 284 4.48 14.15 4.36
C ALA A 284 4.11 13.47 3.03
N VAL A 285 3.02 13.91 2.41
CA VAL A 285 2.41 13.30 1.22
C VAL A 285 3.38 13.23 0.03
N TRP A 286 4.26 14.23 -0.12
CA TRP A 286 5.23 14.25 -1.22
C TRP A 286 6.40 13.31 -0.96
N ASP A 287 6.88 13.20 0.30
CA ASP A 287 7.89 12.23 0.70
C ASP A 287 7.36 10.79 0.60
N GLU A 288 6.10 10.58 1.00
CA GLU A 288 5.36 9.33 0.84
C GLU A 288 5.27 8.92 -0.63
N ALA A 289 4.94 9.86 -1.53
CA ALA A 289 4.90 9.60 -2.97
C ALA A 289 6.28 9.25 -3.54
N GLU A 290 7.36 9.90 -3.10
CA GLU A 290 8.74 9.56 -3.44
C GLU A 290 9.12 8.17 -2.93
N ASN A 291 8.79 7.87 -1.68
CA ASN A 291 9.13 6.60 -1.04
C ASN A 291 8.49 5.38 -1.72
N ARG A 292 7.45 5.56 -2.53
CA ARG A 292 6.93 4.53 -3.43
C ARG A 292 8.02 3.93 -4.32
N LEU A 293 8.92 4.75 -4.86
CA LEU A 293 10.03 4.27 -5.68
C LEU A 293 10.98 3.40 -4.87
N HIS A 294 11.36 3.84 -3.68
CA HIS A 294 12.38 3.18 -2.87
C HIS A 294 11.87 1.91 -2.21
N ALA A 295 10.67 1.95 -1.61
CA ALA A 295 10.02 0.78 -1.01
C ALA A 295 9.74 -0.34 -2.04
N GLN A 296 9.29 0.00 -3.23
CA GLN A 296 9.05 -0.99 -4.30
C GLN A 296 10.33 -1.59 -4.84
N LYS A 297 11.42 -0.82 -4.96
CA LYS A 297 12.75 -1.36 -5.29
C LYS A 297 13.22 -2.35 -4.22
N ALA A 298 13.13 -1.96 -2.95
CA ALA A 298 13.54 -2.80 -1.84
C ALA A 298 12.76 -4.12 -1.80
N LEU A 299 11.45 -4.05 -1.99
CA LEU A 299 10.60 -5.23 -2.08
C LEU A 299 11.03 -6.17 -3.22
N LEU A 300 11.29 -5.63 -4.41
CA LEU A 300 11.76 -6.44 -5.54
C LEU A 300 13.12 -7.09 -5.25
N VAL A 301 14.09 -6.36 -4.71
CA VAL A 301 15.39 -6.91 -4.31
C VAL A 301 15.20 -8.02 -3.29
N TRP A 302 14.43 -7.76 -2.24
CA TRP A 302 14.17 -8.71 -1.15
C TRP A 302 13.52 -10.01 -1.65
N LEU A 303 12.54 -9.91 -2.55
CA LEU A 303 11.86 -11.08 -3.15
C LEU A 303 12.78 -11.88 -4.07
N LEU A 304 13.56 -11.19 -4.93
CA LEU A 304 14.45 -11.84 -5.88
C LEU A 304 15.59 -12.59 -5.19
N GLU A 305 16.16 -12.03 -4.12
CA GLU A 305 17.22 -12.67 -3.34
C GLU A 305 16.74 -13.90 -2.54
N ARG A 306 15.42 -14.02 -2.28
CA ARG A 306 14.79 -15.12 -1.53
C ARG A 306 14.03 -16.13 -2.38
N SER A 307 13.92 -15.92 -3.68
CA SER A 307 13.19 -16.77 -4.63
C SER A 307 14.13 -17.67 -5.45
N THR A 308 15.06 -18.33 -4.81
CA THR A 308 15.96 -19.33 -5.42
C THR A 308 15.43 -20.76 -5.21
#